data_49e417b665ddef5f7cdcd776d017425a
#
_entry.id   49e417b665ddef5f7cdcd776d017425a
#
_cell.length_a   1.000
_cell.length_b   1.000
_cell.length_c   1.000
_cell.angle_alpha   90.00
_cell.angle_beta   90.00
_cell.angle_gamma   90.00
#
_symmetry.space_group_name_H-M   'P 1'
#
loop_
_entity.id
_entity.type
_entity.pdbx_description
1 polymer ?
#
loop_
_entity_poly.entity_id
_entity_poly.type
_entity_poly.pdbx_seq_one_letter_code
_entity_poly.pdbx_strand_id
1 'polypeptide(L)'
;MTARAPGGPERILVAYATRHGATAGIAERLASRFAEDGIPAEAHPVTAVDDVALYDAVVLGGAAYMGHWLKEATAFAKRHRQELQDRKVWLFSSGPLGNDAVDKAGEDVLHSARPKEFTELTTLLQPRGEEVFFGAWNPDAPPVGIGERLIRLAPASREALPAGDFRNWDAVDAWADHIAAELAAGSEPTPGSGASGPAPVD
;
A
#
# COMPACT_ATOMS: atom_id res chain seq x y z
N MET A 1 25.06 10.77 4.80
CA MET A 1 23.64 11.22 4.71
C MET A 1 23.60 12.37 3.72
N THR A 2 23.19 12.12 2.50
CA THR A 2 23.07 13.17 1.47
C THR A 2 21.67 13.75 1.60
N ALA A 3 21.56 14.93 2.21
CA ALA A 3 20.29 15.64 2.29
C ALA A 3 19.80 15.95 0.86
N ARG A 4 18.52 15.66 0.62
CA ARG A 4 17.86 15.95 -0.65
C ARG A 4 17.90 17.44 -0.96
N ALA A 5 18.14 17.81 -2.23
CA ALA A 5 18.00 19.20 -2.70
C ALA A 5 16.54 19.65 -2.55
N PRO A 6 16.25 20.83 -1.96
CA PRO A 6 14.90 21.37 -1.87
C PRO A 6 14.35 21.61 -3.29
N GLY A 7 13.13 21.11 -3.57
CA GLY A 7 12.44 21.32 -4.84
C GLY A 7 12.57 20.22 -5.90
N GLY A 8 13.16 19.05 -5.56
CA GLY A 8 13.13 17.88 -6.45
C GLY A 8 11.76 17.18 -6.44
N PRO A 9 11.46 16.33 -7.46
CA PRO A 9 10.19 15.58 -7.50
C PRO A 9 10.05 14.70 -6.27
N GLU A 10 8.82 14.56 -5.77
CA GLU A 10 8.52 13.67 -4.64
C GLU A 10 8.94 12.23 -4.99
N ARG A 11 9.55 11.53 -4.03
CA ARG A 11 9.94 10.13 -4.18
C ARG A 11 9.01 9.25 -3.37
N ILE A 12 8.48 8.21 -3.99
CA ILE A 12 7.56 7.28 -3.37
C ILE A 12 8.26 5.95 -3.06
N LEU A 13 8.11 5.49 -1.84
CA LEU A 13 8.41 4.10 -1.48
C LEU A 13 7.12 3.29 -1.53
N VAL A 14 7.08 2.21 -2.29
CA VAL A 14 6.05 1.19 -2.20
C VAL A 14 6.63 0.00 -1.42
N ALA A 15 6.48 0.04 -0.10
CA ALA A 15 6.97 -1.02 0.79
C ALA A 15 5.94 -2.14 0.89
N TYR A 16 6.36 -3.41 0.82
CA TYR A 16 5.41 -4.51 0.85
C TYR A 16 5.87 -5.73 1.66
N ALA A 17 4.90 -6.47 2.22
CA ALA A 17 5.08 -7.79 2.78
C ALA A 17 4.24 -8.81 2.01
N THR A 18 4.86 -9.87 1.54
CA THR A 18 4.22 -10.92 0.73
C THR A 18 4.76 -12.30 1.08
N ARG A 19 3.97 -13.35 0.85
CA ARG A 19 4.44 -14.74 0.96
C ARG A 19 4.62 -15.41 -0.40
N HIS A 20 3.69 -15.16 -1.33
CA HIS A 20 3.63 -15.84 -2.64
C HIS A 20 3.75 -14.88 -3.82
N GLY A 21 4.17 -13.65 -3.59
CA GLY A 21 4.43 -12.68 -4.66
C GLY A 21 3.22 -11.89 -5.15
N ALA A 22 1.98 -12.22 -4.78
CA ALA A 22 0.81 -11.49 -5.25
C ALA A 22 0.87 -9.98 -4.87
N THR A 23 1.14 -9.69 -3.60
CA THR A 23 1.31 -8.32 -3.10
C THR A 23 2.53 -7.63 -3.71
N ALA A 24 3.63 -8.37 -3.95
CA ALA A 24 4.81 -7.84 -4.63
C ALA A 24 4.46 -7.32 -6.02
N GLY A 25 3.74 -8.12 -6.82
CA GLY A 25 3.32 -7.68 -8.16
C GLY A 25 2.40 -6.45 -8.14
N ILE A 26 1.52 -6.30 -7.12
CA ILE A 26 0.75 -5.06 -6.94
C ILE A 26 1.68 -3.89 -6.62
N ALA A 27 2.62 -4.05 -5.70
CA ALA A 27 3.57 -3.00 -5.34
C ALA A 27 4.44 -2.56 -6.54
N GLU A 28 4.92 -3.51 -7.32
CA GLU A 28 5.70 -3.25 -8.54
C GLU A 28 4.86 -2.51 -9.60
N ARG A 29 3.57 -2.89 -9.76
CA ARG A 29 2.66 -2.19 -10.67
C ARG A 29 2.40 -0.76 -10.23
N LEU A 30 2.14 -0.52 -8.95
CA LEU A 30 1.98 0.83 -8.39
C LEU A 30 3.23 1.69 -8.65
N ALA A 31 4.44 1.16 -8.35
CA ALA A 31 5.68 1.88 -8.58
C ALA A 31 5.91 2.19 -10.07
N SER A 32 5.59 1.25 -10.97
CA SER A 32 5.66 1.44 -12.42
C SER A 32 4.70 2.54 -12.87
N ARG A 33 3.46 2.53 -12.37
CA ARG A 33 2.44 3.53 -12.73
C ARG A 33 2.85 4.94 -12.28
N PHE A 34 3.38 5.08 -11.06
CA PHE A 34 3.93 6.38 -10.61
C PHE A 34 5.08 6.85 -11.50
N ALA A 35 5.97 5.95 -11.92
CA ALA A 35 7.08 6.29 -12.82
C ALA A 35 6.59 6.73 -14.21
N GLU A 36 5.52 6.13 -14.74
CA GLU A 36 4.86 6.56 -15.97
C GLU A 36 4.34 8.00 -15.88
N ASP A 37 3.87 8.42 -14.70
CA ASP A 37 3.44 9.79 -14.41
C ASP A 37 4.61 10.74 -14.05
N GLY A 38 5.85 10.27 -14.16
CA GLY A 38 7.05 11.05 -13.90
C GLY A 38 7.40 11.22 -12.41
N ILE A 39 6.76 10.44 -11.52
CA ILE A 39 7.02 10.46 -10.09
C ILE A 39 8.01 9.32 -9.77
N PRO A 40 9.23 9.60 -9.28
CA PRO A 40 10.19 8.57 -8.90
C PRO A 40 9.62 7.65 -7.82
N ALA A 41 9.50 6.36 -8.11
CA ALA A 41 8.95 5.38 -7.18
C ALA A 41 9.74 4.08 -7.20
N GLU A 42 9.87 3.44 -6.06
CA GLU A 42 10.58 2.17 -5.89
C GLU A 42 9.73 1.20 -5.07
N ALA A 43 9.65 -0.07 -5.50
CA ALA A 43 8.96 -1.13 -4.77
C ALA A 43 9.98 -2.01 -4.05
N HIS A 44 9.87 -2.12 -2.71
CA HIS A 44 10.78 -2.92 -1.91
C HIS A 44 10.05 -3.76 -0.87
N PRO A 45 10.50 -5.01 -0.63
CA PRO A 45 10.01 -5.76 0.53
C PRO A 45 10.39 -5.02 1.82
N VAL A 46 9.50 -4.98 2.79
CA VAL A 46 9.71 -4.30 4.09
C VAL A 46 10.97 -4.76 4.83
N THR A 47 11.47 -5.94 4.50
CA THR A 47 12.72 -6.48 5.07
C THR A 47 13.99 -5.93 4.44
N ALA A 48 13.88 -5.25 3.30
CA ALA A 48 15.01 -4.62 2.58
C ALA A 48 15.02 -3.09 2.72
N VAL A 49 14.07 -2.53 3.48
CA VAL A 49 14.00 -1.08 3.73
C VAL A 49 14.58 -0.78 5.10
N ASP A 50 15.72 -0.12 5.10
CA ASP A 50 16.42 0.29 6.33
C ASP A 50 16.08 1.73 6.73
N ASP A 51 15.82 2.60 5.75
CA ASP A 51 15.63 4.03 5.97
C ASP A 51 14.47 4.56 5.09
N VAL A 52 13.39 4.99 5.72
CA VAL A 52 12.26 5.63 5.04
C VAL A 52 12.44 7.14 4.86
N ALA A 53 13.47 7.74 5.47
CA ALA A 53 13.73 9.17 5.38
C ALA A 53 14.15 9.63 3.97
N LEU A 54 14.48 8.69 3.10
CA LEU A 54 14.82 8.94 1.71
C LEU A 54 13.61 9.24 0.81
N TYR A 55 12.40 9.02 1.33
CA TYR A 55 11.14 9.12 0.59
C TYR A 55 10.23 10.19 1.20
N ASP A 56 9.43 10.83 0.37
CA ASP A 56 8.46 11.87 0.76
C ASP A 56 7.09 11.27 1.05
N ALA A 57 6.79 10.17 0.39
CA ALA A 57 5.54 9.44 0.51
C ALA A 57 5.80 7.94 0.59
N VAL A 58 4.94 7.22 1.30
CA VAL A 58 5.04 5.77 1.49
C VAL A 58 3.70 5.11 1.23
N VAL A 59 3.68 4.16 0.33
CA VAL A 59 2.56 3.23 0.12
C VAL A 59 2.97 1.90 0.75
N LEU A 60 2.33 1.55 1.86
CA LEU A 60 2.67 0.33 2.60
C LEU A 60 1.64 -0.76 2.35
N GLY A 61 2.09 -1.88 1.80
CA GLY A 61 1.27 -3.01 1.43
C GLY A 61 1.57 -4.31 2.18
N GLY A 62 0.54 -5.13 2.32
CA GLY A 62 0.71 -6.45 2.90
C GLY A 62 -0.36 -7.44 2.44
N ALA A 63 0.00 -8.71 2.34
CA ALA A 63 -0.99 -9.75 2.15
C ALA A 63 -1.80 -9.96 3.45
N ALA A 64 -3.10 -10.22 3.30
CA ALA A 64 -3.95 -10.58 4.40
C ALA A 64 -4.30 -12.08 4.37
N TYR A 65 -4.29 -12.70 5.53
CA TYR A 65 -4.68 -14.10 5.73
C TYR A 65 -5.68 -14.19 6.89
N MET A 66 -6.85 -14.72 6.62
CA MET A 66 -7.92 -14.87 7.62
C MET A 66 -8.27 -13.54 8.33
N GLY A 67 -8.29 -12.44 7.58
CA GLY A 67 -8.58 -11.11 8.10
C GLY A 67 -7.43 -10.45 8.88
N HIS A 68 -6.23 -11.03 8.83
CA HIS A 68 -5.03 -10.47 9.47
C HIS A 68 -3.95 -10.11 8.43
N TRP A 69 -3.45 -8.91 8.52
CA TRP A 69 -2.32 -8.45 7.73
C TRP A 69 -1.03 -9.15 8.12
N LEU A 70 -0.09 -9.31 7.20
CA LEU A 70 1.20 -9.90 7.53
C LEU A 70 1.90 -9.11 8.63
N LYS A 71 2.39 -9.83 9.64
CA LYS A 71 3.07 -9.24 10.80
C LYS A 71 4.33 -8.44 10.42
N GLU A 72 4.96 -8.78 9.31
CA GLU A 72 6.13 -8.08 8.79
C GLU A 72 5.77 -6.65 8.37
N ALA A 73 4.61 -6.44 7.72
CA ALA A 73 4.12 -5.11 7.37
C ALA A 73 3.73 -4.30 8.63
N THR A 74 3.02 -4.92 9.58
CA THR A 74 2.66 -4.28 10.85
C THR A 74 3.90 -3.92 11.68
N ALA A 75 4.90 -4.81 11.72
CA ALA A 75 6.15 -4.55 12.43
C ALA A 75 6.95 -3.41 11.78
N PHE A 76 6.96 -3.33 10.45
CA PHE A 76 7.56 -2.23 9.71
C PHE A 76 6.89 -0.90 10.06
N ALA A 77 5.55 -0.83 10.00
CA ALA A 77 4.78 0.35 10.36
C ALA A 77 5.09 0.84 11.80
N LYS A 78 5.18 -0.08 12.75
CA LYS A 78 5.50 0.24 14.16
C LYS A 78 6.95 0.68 14.34
N ARG A 79 7.89 0.05 13.65
CA ARG A 79 9.33 0.38 13.72
C ARG A 79 9.63 1.77 13.18
N HIS A 80 9.00 2.14 12.06
CA HIS A 80 9.19 3.43 11.39
C HIS A 80 8.08 4.45 11.69
N ARG A 81 7.39 4.27 12.83
CA ARG A 81 6.23 5.10 13.18
C ARG A 81 6.50 6.60 13.09
N GLN A 82 7.61 7.06 13.67
CA GLN A 82 7.92 8.49 13.74
C GLN A 82 8.16 9.06 12.34
N GLU A 83 8.98 8.36 11.56
CA GLU A 83 9.29 8.78 10.20
C GLU A 83 8.05 8.76 9.29
N LEU A 84 7.17 7.77 9.48
CA LEU A 84 5.93 7.65 8.70
C LEU A 84 4.89 8.70 9.06
N GLN A 85 4.83 9.15 10.33
CA GLN A 85 3.93 10.22 10.75
C GLN A 85 4.26 11.57 10.11
N ASP A 86 5.52 11.79 9.75
CA ASP A 86 6.00 13.00 9.08
C ASP A 86 5.83 12.94 7.55
N ARG A 87 5.22 11.87 7.02
CA ARG A 87 5.09 11.60 5.58
C ARG A 87 3.65 11.38 5.16
N LYS A 88 3.43 11.50 3.86
CA LYS A 88 2.16 11.09 3.25
C LYS A 88 2.15 9.56 3.17
N VAL A 89 1.18 8.91 3.82
CA VAL A 89 1.10 7.44 3.91
C VAL A 89 -0.22 6.94 3.35
N TRP A 90 -0.17 5.86 2.57
CA TRP A 90 -1.33 5.06 2.16
C TRP A 90 -1.09 3.61 2.53
N LEU A 91 -2.16 2.89 2.80
CA LEU A 91 -2.11 1.47 3.13
C LEU A 91 -2.82 0.65 2.07
N PHE A 92 -2.30 -0.51 1.70
CA PHE A 92 -3.07 -1.45 0.91
C PHE A 92 -2.94 -2.88 1.41
N SER A 93 -3.98 -3.66 1.15
CA SER A 93 -3.99 -5.08 1.43
C SER A 93 -4.28 -5.87 0.16
N SER A 94 -3.74 -7.05 0.04
CA SER A 94 -4.17 -8.04 -0.93
C SER A 94 -4.56 -9.32 -0.21
N GLY A 95 -5.69 -9.92 -0.61
CA GLY A 95 -6.09 -11.09 0.15
C GLY A 95 -7.31 -11.84 -0.36
N PRO A 96 -8.46 -11.23 -0.62
CA PRO A 96 -9.59 -12.00 -1.12
C PRO A 96 -9.24 -12.68 -2.45
N LEU A 97 -9.74 -13.90 -2.62
CA LEU A 97 -9.59 -14.69 -3.83
C LEU A 97 -10.96 -14.88 -4.47
N GLY A 98 -11.01 -14.83 -5.80
CA GLY A 98 -12.26 -14.88 -6.56
C GLY A 98 -12.56 -13.55 -7.25
N ASN A 99 -13.67 -13.52 -8.00
CA ASN A 99 -14.10 -12.36 -8.78
C ASN A 99 -15.45 -11.80 -8.30
N ASP A 100 -15.99 -12.34 -7.21
CA ASP A 100 -17.29 -11.91 -6.71
C ASP A 100 -17.14 -10.55 -6.01
N ALA A 101 -17.94 -9.57 -6.45
CA ALA A 101 -17.96 -8.25 -5.80
C ALA A 101 -18.68 -8.29 -4.45
N VAL A 102 -19.63 -9.21 -4.29
CA VAL A 102 -20.41 -9.42 -3.07
C VAL A 102 -20.33 -10.87 -2.62
N ASP A 103 -20.33 -11.10 -1.34
CA ASP A 103 -20.34 -12.43 -0.75
C ASP A 103 -21.78 -13.03 -0.70
N LYS A 104 -21.91 -14.23 -0.13
CA LYS A 104 -23.21 -14.92 0.00
C LYS A 104 -24.20 -14.20 0.94
N ALA A 105 -23.71 -13.28 1.77
CA ALA A 105 -24.55 -12.45 2.64
C ALA A 105 -24.94 -11.13 1.97
N GLY A 106 -24.42 -10.83 0.77
CA GLY A 106 -24.65 -9.58 0.05
C GLY A 106 -23.71 -8.44 0.48
N GLU A 107 -22.67 -8.76 1.24
CA GLU A 107 -21.66 -7.82 1.70
C GLU A 107 -20.57 -7.65 0.64
N ASP A 108 -20.03 -6.43 0.49
CA ASP A 108 -18.89 -6.15 -0.38
C ASP A 108 -17.65 -6.94 0.09
N VAL A 109 -17.11 -7.76 -0.80
CA VAL A 109 -15.99 -8.66 -0.48
C VAL A 109 -14.72 -7.89 -0.09
N LEU A 110 -14.39 -6.81 -0.80
CA LEU A 110 -13.18 -6.04 -0.52
C LEU A 110 -13.32 -5.28 0.80
N HIS A 111 -14.50 -4.72 1.07
CA HIS A 111 -14.78 -4.05 2.33
C HIS A 111 -14.70 -5.02 3.52
N SER A 112 -15.29 -6.21 3.39
CA SER A 112 -15.28 -7.26 4.43
C SER A 112 -13.89 -7.86 4.64
N ALA A 113 -13.02 -7.81 3.64
CA ALA A 113 -11.66 -8.31 3.68
C ALA A 113 -10.62 -7.30 4.24
N ARG A 114 -11.08 -6.13 4.68
CA ARG A 114 -10.24 -5.13 5.33
C ARG A 114 -9.53 -5.75 6.55
N PRO A 115 -8.17 -5.72 6.62
CA PRO A 115 -7.44 -6.30 7.74
C PRO A 115 -7.78 -5.64 9.07
N LYS A 116 -7.85 -6.42 10.13
CA LYS A 116 -8.12 -5.91 11.50
C LYS A 116 -7.07 -4.91 11.96
N GLU A 117 -5.83 -5.10 11.56
CA GLU A 117 -4.69 -4.24 11.89
C GLU A 117 -4.84 -2.82 11.32
N PHE A 118 -5.63 -2.62 10.26
CA PHE A 118 -5.85 -1.29 9.69
C PHE A 118 -6.49 -0.32 10.69
N THR A 119 -7.33 -0.80 11.60
CA THR A 119 -7.92 0.04 12.65
C THR A 119 -6.84 0.63 13.60
N GLU A 120 -5.86 -0.19 14.00
CA GLU A 120 -4.72 0.27 14.81
C GLU A 120 -3.81 1.19 13.99
N LEU A 121 -3.51 0.81 12.75
CA LEU A 121 -2.60 1.55 11.89
C LEU A 121 -3.16 2.90 11.44
N THR A 122 -4.48 2.99 11.23
CA THR A 122 -5.16 4.27 10.94
C THR A 122 -4.99 5.25 12.11
N THR A 123 -5.14 4.78 13.34
CA THR A 123 -4.89 5.59 14.53
C THR A 123 -3.41 5.96 14.67
N LEU A 124 -2.52 5.02 14.35
CA LEU A 124 -1.08 5.17 14.54
C LEU A 124 -0.43 6.10 13.53
N LEU A 125 -0.79 5.98 12.25
CA LEU A 125 -0.11 6.63 11.12
C LEU A 125 -0.92 7.73 10.47
N GLN A 126 -2.24 7.77 10.69
CA GLN A 126 -3.17 8.69 10.04
C GLN A 126 -3.00 8.68 8.50
N PRO A 127 -3.09 7.50 7.86
CA PRO A 127 -2.89 7.39 6.42
C PRO A 127 -3.92 8.23 5.67
N ARG A 128 -3.55 8.71 4.49
CA ARG A 128 -4.43 9.48 3.60
C ARG A 128 -5.50 8.62 2.96
N GLY A 129 -5.20 7.33 2.77
CA GLY A 129 -6.14 6.38 2.22
C GLY A 129 -5.73 4.94 2.50
N GLU A 130 -6.67 4.05 2.31
CA GLU A 130 -6.46 2.60 2.38
C GLU A 130 -7.24 1.90 1.28
N GLU A 131 -6.70 0.79 0.76
CA GLU A 131 -7.31 0.04 -0.32
C GLU A 131 -7.14 -1.46 -0.10
N VAL A 132 -8.11 -2.25 -0.56
CA VAL A 132 -8.04 -3.71 -0.54
C VAL A 132 -8.18 -4.22 -1.97
N PHE A 133 -7.21 -5.01 -2.41
CA PHE A 133 -7.21 -5.64 -3.72
C PHE A 133 -7.44 -7.13 -3.63
N PHE A 134 -8.05 -7.70 -4.66
CA PHE A 134 -8.01 -9.15 -4.85
C PHE A 134 -6.57 -9.63 -4.98
N GLY A 135 -6.33 -10.84 -4.52
CA GLY A 135 -5.02 -11.48 -4.54
C GLY A 135 -4.85 -12.47 -5.68
N ALA A 136 -3.79 -13.26 -5.57
CA ALA A 136 -3.56 -14.41 -6.44
C ALA A 136 -3.15 -15.61 -5.60
N TRP A 137 -3.55 -16.79 -6.02
CA TRP A 137 -3.23 -18.04 -5.36
C TRP A 137 -2.79 -19.10 -6.37
N ASN A 138 -1.57 -19.61 -6.17
CA ASN A 138 -1.06 -20.76 -6.92
C ASN A 138 -0.88 -21.94 -5.95
N PRO A 139 -1.69 -23.00 -6.05
CA PRO A 139 -1.59 -24.17 -5.18
C PRO A 139 -0.29 -24.96 -5.40
N ASP A 140 0.37 -24.83 -6.56
CA ASP A 140 1.62 -25.52 -6.89
C ASP A 140 2.87 -24.78 -6.38
N ALA A 141 2.71 -23.52 -5.94
CA ALA A 141 3.82 -22.77 -5.33
C ALA A 141 4.26 -23.44 -4.02
N PRO A 142 5.56 -23.51 -3.69
CA PRO A 142 6.01 -24.11 -2.45
C PRO A 142 5.42 -23.39 -1.21
N PRO A 143 4.98 -24.15 -0.18
CA PRO A 143 4.39 -23.55 1.02
C PRO A 143 5.41 -22.73 1.80
N VAL A 144 5.01 -21.54 2.22
CA VAL A 144 5.83 -20.64 3.03
C VAL A 144 5.45 -20.76 4.50
N GLY A 145 6.30 -21.44 5.29
CA GLY A 145 6.12 -21.61 6.73
C GLY A 145 5.36 -22.86 7.13
N ILE A 146 5.40 -23.15 8.44
CA ILE A 146 4.85 -24.39 9.04
C ILE A 146 3.32 -24.38 8.98
N GLY A 147 2.68 -23.24 9.23
CA GLY A 147 1.22 -23.11 9.22
C GLY A 147 0.60 -23.46 7.88
N GLU A 148 1.19 -22.98 6.78
CA GLU A 148 0.71 -23.28 5.43
C GLU A 148 0.94 -24.75 5.06
N ARG A 149 2.07 -25.36 5.50
CA ARG A 149 2.30 -26.79 5.32
C ARG A 149 1.21 -27.63 5.98
N LEU A 150 0.78 -27.26 7.17
CA LEU A 150 -0.30 -27.96 7.89
C LEU A 150 -1.65 -27.76 7.19
N ILE A 151 -1.96 -26.56 6.72
CA ILE A 151 -3.18 -26.27 5.96
C ILE A 151 -3.22 -27.08 4.66
N ARG A 152 -2.12 -27.18 3.93
CA ARG A 152 -2.03 -27.96 2.67
C ARG A 152 -2.14 -29.49 2.88
N LEU A 153 -1.89 -29.97 4.08
CA LEU A 153 -2.08 -31.39 4.42
C LEU A 153 -3.57 -31.76 4.64
N ALA A 154 -4.44 -30.78 4.85
CA ALA A 154 -5.87 -31.01 4.98
C ALA A 154 -6.54 -31.01 3.59
N PRO A 155 -7.13 -32.15 3.16
CA PRO A 155 -7.74 -32.27 1.80
C PRO A 155 -8.79 -31.19 1.51
N ALA A 156 -9.60 -30.84 2.53
CA ALA A 156 -10.67 -29.84 2.42
C ALA A 156 -10.15 -28.39 2.14
N SER A 157 -8.90 -28.07 2.44
CA SER A 157 -8.38 -26.73 2.21
C SER A 157 -7.90 -26.50 0.78
N ARG A 158 -7.60 -27.55 0.04
CA ARG A 158 -7.26 -27.45 -1.39
C ARG A 158 -8.47 -27.15 -2.28
N GLU A 159 -9.64 -27.63 -1.85
CA GLU A 159 -10.91 -27.38 -2.56
C GLU A 159 -11.57 -26.05 -2.17
N ALA A 160 -11.17 -25.47 -1.02
CA ALA A 160 -11.80 -24.28 -0.46
C ALA A 160 -11.24 -22.95 -1.01
N LEU A 161 -10.04 -22.94 -1.59
CA LEU A 161 -9.42 -21.72 -2.11
C LEU A 161 -9.34 -21.77 -3.64
N PRO A 162 -10.00 -20.85 -4.35
CA PRO A 162 -9.91 -20.79 -5.80
C PRO A 162 -8.48 -20.48 -6.22
N ALA A 163 -7.93 -21.33 -7.12
CA ALA A 163 -6.63 -21.08 -7.72
C ALA A 163 -6.77 -20.09 -8.88
N GLY A 164 -5.87 -19.13 -8.96
CA GLY A 164 -5.84 -18.15 -10.05
C GLY A 164 -5.24 -16.83 -9.65
N ASP A 165 -5.15 -15.95 -10.63
CA ASP A 165 -4.82 -14.55 -10.47
C ASP A 165 -6.10 -13.72 -10.58
N PHE A 166 -6.52 -13.11 -9.48
CA PHE A 166 -7.75 -12.34 -9.36
C PHE A 166 -7.47 -10.84 -9.22
N ARG A 167 -6.21 -10.44 -9.34
CA ARG A 167 -5.82 -9.03 -9.22
C ARG A 167 -6.45 -8.21 -10.35
N ASN A 168 -7.15 -7.16 -9.98
CA ASN A 168 -7.71 -6.21 -10.93
C ASN A 168 -6.68 -5.09 -11.18
N TRP A 169 -5.98 -5.19 -12.30
CA TRP A 169 -4.92 -4.26 -12.65
C TRP A 169 -5.44 -2.86 -12.93
N ASP A 170 -6.64 -2.73 -13.51
CA ASP A 170 -7.27 -1.42 -13.75
C ASP A 170 -7.58 -0.71 -12.43
N ALA A 171 -8.00 -1.46 -11.40
CA ALA A 171 -8.22 -0.90 -10.07
C ALA A 171 -6.90 -0.47 -9.40
N VAL A 172 -5.83 -1.25 -9.59
CA VAL A 172 -4.49 -0.90 -9.08
C VAL A 172 -3.99 0.38 -9.74
N ASP A 173 -4.12 0.50 -11.07
CA ASP A 173 -3.72 1.67 -11.82
C ASP A 173 -4.54 2.91 -11.42
N ALA A 174 -5.86 2.78 -11.33
CA ALA A 174 -6.74 3.88 -10.92
C ALA A 174 -6.40 4.39 -9.51
N TRP A 175 -6.01 3.48 -8.59
CA TRP A 175 -5.60 3.90 -7.26
C TRP A 175 -4.24 4.60 -7.26
N ALA A 176 -3.29 4.17 -8.10
CA ALA A 176 -2.03 4.88 -8.30
C ALA A 176 -2.27 6.30 -8.84
N ASP A 177 -3.14 6.45 -9.86
CA ASP A 177 -3.51 7.74 -10.46
C ASP A 177 -4.14 8.67 -9.40
N HIS A 178 -5.00 8.13 -8.53
CA HIS A 178 -5.59 8.87 -7.42
C HIS A 178 -4.52 9.39 -6.45
N ILE A 179 -3.57 8.55 -6.04
CA ILE A 179 -2.45 8.95 -5.18
C ILE A 179 -1.58 10.01 -5.86
N ALA A 180 -1.26 9.84 -7.14
CA ALA A 180 -0.48 10.81 -7.91
C ALA A 180 -1.16 12.18 -7.97
N ALA A 181 -2.49 12.20 -8.18
CA ALA A 181 -3.28 13.43 -8.17
C ALA A 181 -3.28 14.12 -6.78
N GLU A 182 -3.40 13.35 -5.69
CA GLU A 182 -3.29 13.90 -4.32
C GLU A 182 -1.91 14.49 -4.02
N LEU A 183 -0.85 13.86 -4.52
CA LEU A 183 0.53 14.35 -4.37
C LEU A 183 0.71 15.67 -5.11
N ALA A 184 0.23 15.76 -6.34
CA ALA A 184 0.29 16.96 -7.17
C ALA A 184 -0.47 18.13 -6.54
N ALA A 185 -1.69 17.89 -6.04
CA ALA A 185 -2.51 18.91 -5.38
C ALA A 185 -1.88 19.45 -4.07
N GLY A 186 -1.15 18.59 -3.35
CA GLY A 186 -0.44 18.99 -2.13
C GLY A 186 0.87 19.75 -2.36
N SER A 187 1.34 19.82 -3.61
CA SER A 187 2.60 20.47 -4.01
C SER A 187 2.40 21.88 -4.57
N GLU A 188 1.16 22.34 -4.77
CA GLU A 188 0.90 23.71 -5.22
C GLU A 188 1.29 24.70 -4.11
N PRO A 189 2.14 25.71 -4.41
CA PRO A 189 2.45 26.75 -3.45
C PRO A 189 1.16 27.52 -3.13
N THR A 190 0.85 27.66 -1.85
CA THR A 190 -0.23 28.55 -1.37
C THR A 190 -0.07 29.91 -2.07
N PRO A 191 -1.08 30.44 -2.81
CA PRO A 191 -0.98 31.73 -3.45
C PRO A 191 -0.65 32.76 -2.39
N GLY A 192 0.51 33.41 -2.55
CA GLY A 192 1.13 34.28 -1.59
C GLY A 192 0.15 35.31 -1.03
N SER A 193 0.10 35.41 0.27
CA SER A 193 -0.41 36.55 1.01
C SER A 193 0.29 37.80 0.43
N GLY A 194 -0.39 38.45 -0.49
CA GLY A 194 0.10 39.68 -1.11
C GLY A 194 0.44 40.70 -0.03
N ALA A 195 1.69 41.09 -0.01
CA ALA A 195 2.17 42.18 0.80
C ALA A 195 1.36 43.43 0.46
N SER A 196 0.48 43.85 1.39
CA SER A 196 -0.04 45.21 1.43
C SER A 196 1.11 46.13 1.74
N GLY A 197 1.67 46.76 0.72
CA GLY A 197 2.60 47.87 0.89
C GLY A 197 1.91 49.05 1.59
N PRO A 198 2.61 49.82 2.41
CA PRO A 198 2.04 51.00 3.04
C PRO A 198 1.72 52.07 2.02
N ALA A 199 0.53 52.68 2.14
CA ALA A 199 0.11 53.83 1.33
C ALA A 199 1.05 55.02 1.58
N PRO A 200 1.32 55.86 0.55
CA PRO A 200 2.07 57.08 0.75
C PRO A 200 1.23 58.11 1.50
N VAL A 201 1.81 58.66 2.53
CA VAL A 201 1.28 59.84 3.27
C VAL A 201 1.76 61.11 2.54
N ASP A 202 0.79 61.93 2.09
CA ASP A 202 0.99 63.34 1.80
C ASP A 202 1.01 64.15 3.08
#